data_ca8333c212ca3761bfcf8998a765ba73
#
_entry.id   ca8333c212ca3761bfcf8998a765ba73
#
_cell.length_a   1.000
_cell.length_b   1.000
_cell.length_c   1.000
_cell.angle_alpha   90.00
_cell.angle_beta   90.00
_cell.angle_gamma   90.00
#
_symmetry.space_group_name_H-M   'P 1'
#
loop_
_entity.id
_entity.type
_entity.pdbx_description
1 polymer ?
#
loop_
_entity_poly.entity_id
_entity_poly.type
_entity_poly.pdbx_seq_one_letter_code
_entity_poly.pdbx_strand_id
1 'polypeptide(L)'
;VHFFAQWDDSERLELIIPHTPTLDVSEWVREGEVMVDGSRATSEIAGMQIPCALTQGSIAVHTIDPRSGQLLGARILRNDETWGLALGTHAPRAQDERIETLFFNTSGFAPELVPQRVLKTYQDRVDSALMPIKTGRPPRLLAFEIATGALTSYLCPRGWSVLSPTFVPRRGGT
;
A
#
# COMPACT_ATOMS: atom_id res chain seq x y z
N VAL A 1 -9.42 -5.35 5.13
CA VAL A 1 -8.99 -5.66 3.76
C VAL A 1 -9.75 -4.72 2.85
N HIS A 2 -9.03 -4.01 1.99
CA HIS A 2 -9.61 -3.16 0.95
C HIS A 2 -9.43 -3.89 -0.38
N PHE A 3 -10.48 -3.96 -1.17
CA PHE A 3 -10.45 -4.54 -2.51
C PHE A 3 -11.45 -3.83 -3.41
N PHE A 4 -11.22 -3.93 -4.71
CA PHE A 4 -12.15 -3.48 -5.74
C PHE A 4 -12.60 -4.69 -6.54
N ALA A 5 -13.85 -4.67 -6.95
CA ALA A 5 -14.44 -5.74 -7.76
C ALA A 5 -15.18 -5.13 -8.95
N GLN A 6 -15.02 -5.72 -10.11
CA GLN A 6 -15.75 -5.34 -11.31
C GLN A 6 -15.88 -6.53 -12.27
N TRP A 7 -16.78 -6.42 -13.24
CA TRP A 7 -16.88 -7.36 -14.33
C TRP A 7 -15.96 -6.95 -15.47
N ASP A 8 -15.31 -7.91 -16.11
CA ASP A 8 -14.65 -7.69 -17.40
C ASP A 8 -15.65 -7.85 -18.55
N ASP A 9 -15.19 -7.57 -19.79
CA ASP A 9 -16.02 -7.66 -20.99
C ASP A 9 -16.46 -9.09 -21.35
N SER A 10 -15.90 -10.09 -20.67
CA SER A 10 -16.23 -11.52 -20.80
C SER A 10 -17.09 -12.05 -19.64
N GLU A 11 -17.73 -11.15 -18.89
CA GLU A 11 -18.54 -11.47 -17.70
C GLU A 11 -17.76 -12.22 -16.60
N ARG A 12 -16.43 -12.07 -16.54
CA ARG A 12 -15.58 -12.59 -15.47
C ARG A 12 -15.45 -11.55 -14.38
N LEU A 13 -15.27 -12.02 -13.16
CA LEU A 13 -15.03 -11.15 -12.02
C LEU A 13 -13.55 -10.78 -11.93
N GLU A 14 -13.23 -9.51 -12.01
CA GLU A 14 -11.92 -8.97 -11.65
C GLU A 14 -11.91 -8.52 -10.18
N LEU A 15 -11.00 -9.06 -9.39
CA LEU A 15 -10.73 -8.59 -8.03
C LEU A 15 -9.35 -7.93 -8.00
N ILE A 16 -9.31 -6.66 -7.61
CA ILE A 16 -8.06 -5.91 -7.47
C ILE A 16 -7.79 -5.75 -5.98
N ILE A 17 -6.72 -6.38 -5.50
CA ILE A 17 -6.43 -6.51 -4.08
C ILE A 17 -5.01 -6.02 -3.78
N PRO A 18 -4.84 -5.04 -2.90
CA PRO A 18 -3.54 -4.77 -2.30
C PRO A 18 -3.20 -5.85 -1.26
N HIS A 19 -2.04 -6.46 -1.38
CA HIS A 19 -1.53 -7.45 -0.45
C HIS A 19 -0.34 -6.90 0.31
N THR A 20 -0.34 -7.10 1.62
CA THR A 20 0.80 -6.79 2.48
C THR A 20 1.15 -8.03 3.32
N PRO A 21 2.43 -8.42 3.42
CA PRO A 21 2.84 -9.61 4.17
C PRO A 21 2.85 -9.39 5.70
N THR A 22 2.77 -8.14 6.15
CA THR A 22 2.79 -7.75 7.57
C THR A 22 1.60 -6.87 7.91
N LEU A 23 1.14 -6.92 9.16
CA LEU A 23 0.10 -6.04 9.71
C LEU A 23 0.68 -5.17 10.83
N ASP A 24 1.72 -4.44 10.50
CA ASP A 24 2.50 -3.60 11.41
C ASP A 24 1.78 -2.31 11.83
N VAL A 25 0.74 -1.91 11.11
CA VAL A 25 -0.10 -0.74 11.44
C VAL A 25 -0.85 -0.85 12.78
N SER A 26 -0.88 -2.03 13.41
CA SER A 26 -1.45 -2.23 14.74
C SER A 26 -0.46 -2.01 15.87
N GLU A 27 0.79 -1.73 15.55
CA GLU A 27 1.84 -1.53 16.53
C GLU A 27 2.05 -0.05 16.89
N TRP A 28 2.49 0.18 18.13
CA TRP A 28 2.70 1.51 18.69
C TRP A 28 4.14 1.70 19.13
N VAL A 29 4.67 2.89 18.93
CA VAL A 29 5.99 3.29 19.43
C VAL A 29 5.92 3.48 20.94
N ARG A 30 6.88 2.92 21.69
CA ARG A 30 7.02 3.12 23.14
C ARG A 30 8.22 4.01 23.42
N GLU A 31 8.12 4.82 24.46
CA GLU A 31 9.23 5.68 24.88
C GLU A 31 10.49 4.86 25.15
N GLY A 32 11.63 5.35 24.66
CA GLY A 32 12.94 4.72 24.87
C GLY A 32 13.21 3.48 24.03
N GLU A 33 12.25 2.99 23.22
CA GLU A 33 12.49 1.87 22.30
C GLU A 33 13.63 2.18 21.33
N VAL A 34 14.40 1.16 20.99
CA VAL A 34 15.43 1.27 19.94
C VAL A 34 14.79 1.07 18.59
N MET A 35 14.99 2.02 17.68
CA MET A 35 14.52 1.99 16.32
C MET A 35 15.44 1.17 15.41
N VAL A 36 14.98 0.77 14.23
CA VAL A 36 15.78 -0.05 13.31
C VAL A 36 17.00 0.69 12.75
N ASP A 37 16.99 2.02 12.75
CA ASP A 37 18.16 2.86 12.40
C ASP A 37 19.16 3.01 13.55
N GLY A 38 18.86 2.50 14.75
CA GLY A 38 19.66 2.59 15.95
C GLY A 38 19.35 3.80 16.84
N SER A 39 18.48 4.71 16.41
CA SER A 39 18.01 5.81 17.25
C SER A 39 17.11 5.32 18.40
N ARG A 40 16.76 6.21 19.32
CA ARG A 40 15.80 5.93 20.40
C ARG A 40 14.55 6.78 20.27
N ALA A 41 13.41 6.14 20.51
CA ALA A 41 12.13 6.83 20.55
C ALA A 41 12.12 7.88 21.67
N THR A 42 11.80 9.11 21.31
CA THR A 42 11.58 10.20 22.27
C THR A 42 10.14 10.15 22.81
N SER A 43 9.89 10.90 23.89
CA SER A 43 8.53 11.09 24.40
C SER A 43 7.57 11.71 23.38
N GLU A 44 8.09 12.47 22.43
CA GLU A 44 7.28 13.13 21.37
C GLU A 44 6.61 12.15 20.41
N ILE A 45 7.27 11.03 20.12
CA ILE A 45 6.73 9.99 19.23
C ILE A 45 6.15 8.79 19.99
N ALA A 46 6.27 8.77 21.32
CA ALA A 46 5.67 7.72 22.14
C ALA A 46 4.15 7.72 22.03
N GLY A 47 3.56 6.55 21.86
CA GLY A 47 2.12 6.39 21.61
C GLY A 47 1.69 6.63 20.16
N MET A 48 2.62 6.96 19.28
CA MET A 48 2.30 7.06 17.85
C MET A 48 2.15 5.67 17.24
N GLN A 49 1.12 5.49 16.43
CA GLN A 49 0.97 4.30 15.60
C GLN A 49 2.05 4.31 14.51
N ILE A 50 2.65 3.16 14.21
CA ILE A 50 3.69 3.06 13.20
C ILE A 50 3.08 3.38 11.82
N PRO A 51 3.54 4.45 11.15
CA PRO A 51 2.92 4.93 9.92
C PRO A 51 3.51 4.30 8.64
N CYS A 52 4.36 3.31 8.78
CA CYS A 52 5.08 2.70 7.65
C CYS A 52 5.01 1.17 7.71
N ALA A 53 5.32 0.54 6.59
CA ALA A 53 5.31 -0.92 6.48
C ALA A 53 6.72 -1.49 6.41
N LEU A 54 6.89 -2.71 6.91
CA LEU A 54 8.17 -3.43 6.91
C LEU A 54 8.52 -4.03 5.54
N THR A 55 7.60 -4.04 4.58
CA THR A 55 7.81 -4.69 3.29
C THR A 55 7.17 -3.93 2.13
N GLN A 56 7.59 -4.31 0.94
CA GLN A 56 6.84 -3.99 -0.28
C GLN A 56 5.50 -4.71 -0.26
N GLY A 57 4.42 -3.98 -0.47
CA GLY A 57 3.13 -4.55 -0.82
C GLY A 57 3.09 -4.98 -2.28
N SER A 58 2.02 -5.61 -2.68
CA SER A 58 1.75 -5.91 -4.09
C SER A 58 0.31 -5.57 -4.45
N ILE A 59 0.10 -5.11 -5.68
CA ILE A 59 -1.23 -4.95 -6.28
C ILE A 59 -1.48 -6.20 -7.13
N ALA A 60 -2.52 -6.97 -6.81
CA ALA A 60 -2.90 -8.13 -7.56
C ALA A 60 -4.26 -7.92 -8.25
N VAL A 61 -4.32 -8.24 -9.54
CA VAL A 61 -5.56 -8.34 -10.31
C VAL A 61 -5.84 -9.82 -10.54
N HIS A 62 -6.88 -10.32 -9.89
CA HIS A 62 -7.32 -11.70 -10.02
C HIS A 62 -8.53 -11.76 -10.95
N THR A 63 -8.50 -12.67 -11.91
CA THR A 63 -9.64 -12.98 -12.77
C THR A 63 -10.28 -14.28 -12.31
N ILE A 64 -11.56 -14.23 -12.00
CA ILE A 64 -12.31 -15.36 -11.40
C ILE A 64 -13.51 -15.69 -12.29
N ASP A 65 -13.77 -16.99 -12.47
CA ASP A 65 -15.03 -17.46 -13.02
C ASP A 65 -16.11 -17.30 -11.93
N PRO A 66 -17.12 -16.44 -12.15
CA PRO A 66 -18.13 -16.17 -11.14
C PRO A 66 -19.07 -17.36 -10.85
N ARG A 67 -19.16 -18.32 -11.77
CA ARG A 67 -20.03 -19.49 -11.62
C ARG A 67 -19.39 -20.58 -10.77
N SER A 68 -18.10 -20.83 -10.98
CA SER A 68 -17.37 -21.89 -10.27
C SER A 68 -16.54 -21.35 -9.09
N GLY A 69 -16.26 -20.05 -9.05
CA GLY A 69 -15.32 -19.43 -8.12
C GLY A 69 -13.85 -19.75 -8.45
N GLN A 70 -13.57 -20.36 -9.61
CA GLN A 70 -12.24 -20.74 -10.01
C GLN A 70 -11.40 -19.53 -10.37
N LEU A 71 -10.16 -19.48 -9.85
CA LEU A 71 -9.16 -18.51 -10.30
C LEU A 71 -8.70 -18.86 -11.72
N LEU A 72 -8.98 -17.99 -12.68
CA LEU A 72 -8.62 -18.14 -14.08
C LEU A 72 -7.24 -17.54 -14.38
N GLY A 73 -6.84 -16.53 -13.62
CA GLY A 73 -5.55 -15.88 -13.78
C GLY A 73 -5.28 -14.86 -12.70
N ALA A 74 -4.01 -14.51 -12.55
CA ALA A 74 -3.58 -13.44 -11.66
C ALA A 74 -2.43 -12.66 -12.29
N ARG A 75 -2.49 -11.35 -12.15
CA ARG A 75 -1.38 -10.45 -12.47
C ARG A 75 -0.99 -9.71 -11.21
N ILE A 76 0.29 -9.77 -10.85
CA ILE A 76 0.80 -9.22 -9.60
C ILE A 76 1.90 -8.21 -9.92
N LEU A 77 1.72 -6.97 -9.45
CA LEU A 77 2.72 -5.91 -9.47
C LEU A 77 3.32 -5.75 -8.08
N ARG A 78 4.64 -5.80 -7.99
CA ARG A 78 5.42 -5.50 -6.79
C ARG A 78 6.75 -4.88 -7.19
N ASN A 79 7.05 -3.71 -6.65
CA ASN A 79 8.31 -3.00 -6.90
C ASN A 79 8.65 -2.05 -5.74
N ASP A 80 9.71 -1.26 -5.88
CA ASP A 80 10.15 -0.29 -4.87
C ASP A 80 9.15 0.84 -4.59
N GLU A 81 8.18 1.07 -5.45
CA GLU A 81 7.16 2.10 -5.25
C GLU A 81 6.01 1.64 -4.36
N THR A 82 5.88 0.32 -4.12
CA THR A 82 4.79 -0.28 -3.35
C THR A 82 5.08 -0.50 -1.86
N TRP A 83 6.11 0.18 -1.30
CA TRP A 83 6.40 0.13 0.13
C TRP A 83 5.27 0.71 0.97
N GLY A 84 4.69 -0.12 1.83
CA GLY A 84 3.58 0.31 2.67
C GLY A 84 2.33 0.63 1.89
N LEU A 85 2.03 -0.15 0.84
CA LEU A 85 0.81 -0.02 0.07
C LEU A 85 -0.40 -0.10 0.98
N ALA A 86 -1.27 0.89 0.89
CA ALA A 86 -2.41 1.07 1.79
C ALA A 86 -3.73 1.22 1.03
N LEU A 87 -4.54 2.21 1.43
CA LEU A 87 -5.89 2.41 0.92
C LEU A 87 -5.89 2.90 -0.53
N GLY A 88 -6.92 2.48 -1.27
CA GLY A 88 -7.15 2.92 -2.64
C GLY A 88 -8.50 3.58 -2.84
N THR A 89 -8.61 4.34 -3.91
CA THR A 89 -9.84 4.96 -4.40
C THR A 89 -9.85 4.98 -5.94
N HIS A 90 -10.99 5.30 -6.53
CA HIS A 90 -11.11 5.56 -7.96
C HIS A 90 -11.94 6.82 -8.22
N ALA A 91 -11.90 7.33 -9.43
CA ALA A 91 -12.79 8.39 -9.86
C ALA A 91 -14.26 7.95 -9.74
N PRO A 92 -15.19 8.83 -9.38
CA PRO A 92 -16.61 8.56 -9.51
C PRO A 92 -16.94 8.12 -10.95
N ARG A 93 -17.76 7.10 -11.07
CA ARG A 93 -18.15 6.52 -12.36
C ARG A 93 -19.65 6.23 -12.37
N ALA A 94 -20.23 6.12 -13.56
CA ALA A 94 -21.56 5.58 -13.71
C ALA A 94 -21.59 4.08 -13.31
N GLN A 95 -22.76 3.56 -12.98
CA GLN A 95 -22.91 2.20 -12.46
C GLN A 95 -22.36 1.14 -13.42
N ASP A 96 -22.49 1.37 -14.72
CA ASP A 96 -22.11 0.44 -15.78
C ASP A 96 -20.68 0.67 -16.31
N GLU A 97 -20.00 1.70 -15.83
CA GLU A 97 -18.64 1.99 -16.28
C GLU A 97 -17.62 1.18 -15.48
N ARG A 98 -16.58 0.72 -16.14
CA ARG A 98 -15.46 0.02 -15.49
C ARG A 98 -14.55 1.02 -14.78
N ILE A 99 -13.92 0.54 -13.71
CA ILE A 99 -12.80 1.24 -13.11
C ILE A 99 -11.58 1.00 -13.99
N GLU A 100 -11.06 2.05 -14.59
CA GLU A 100 -9.85 1.98 -15.42
C GLU A 100 -8.59 2.18 -14.60
N THR A 101 -8.65 3.15 -13.68
CA THR A 101 -7.51 3.54 -12.85
C THR A 101 -7.87 3.52 -11.39
N LEU A 102 -7.03 2.90 -10.58
CA LEU A 102 -7.07 2.97 -9.12
C LEU A 102 -5.94 3.84 -8.61
N PHE A 103 -6.27 4.65 -7.62
CA PHE A 103 -5.31 5.50 -6.92
C PHE A 103 -5.05 4.93 -5.54
N PHE A 104 -3.79 4.71 -5.22
CA PHE A 104 -3.35 4.20 -3.92
C PHE A 104 -2.43 5.18 -3.25
N ASN A 105 -2.38 5.14 -1.93
CA ASN A 105 -1.29 5.72 -1.18
C ASN A 105 -0.35 4.64 -0.67
N THR A 106 0.90 5.02 -0.43
CA THR A 106 1.87 4.21 0.28
C THR A 106 2.37 4.98 1.49
N SER A 107 2.60 4.30 2.59
CA SER A 107 3.20 4.90 3.79
C SER A 107 4.72 5.00 3.70
N GLY A 108 5.32 4.32 2.73
CA GLY A 108 6.78 4.26 2.63
C GLY A 108 7.42 3.45 3.74
N PHE A 109 8.67 3.79 4.07
CA PHE A 109 9.44 3.21 5.16
C PHE A 109 10.29 4.30 5.82
N ALA A 110 10.01 4.58 7.10
CA ALA A 110 10.72 5.53 7.93
C ALA A 110 11.44 4.76 9.05
N PRO A 111 12.74 4.46 8.91
CA PRO A 111 13.47 3.61 9.84
C PRO A 111 13.51 4.19 11.28
N GLU A 112 13.47 5.50 11.41
CA GLU A 112 13.39 6.22 12.68
C GLU A 112 12.04 6.04 13.41
N LEU A 113 11.05 5.46 12.77
CA LEU A 113 9.71 5.23 13.31
C LEU A 113 9.36 3.75 13.47
N VAL A 114 10.28 2.84 13.16
CA VAL A 114 10.08 1.39 13.29
C VAL A 114 10.88 0.84 14.46
N PRO A 115 10.24 0.40 15.55
CA PRO A 115 10.94 -0.25 16.66
C PRO A 115 11.55 -1.60 16.24
N GLN A 116 12.76 -1.89 16.72
CA GLN A 116 13.41 -3.19 16.49
C GLN A 116 12.56 -4.36 17.00
N ARG A 117 11.77 -4.15 18.06
CA ARG A 117 10.80 -5.13 18.57
C ARG A 117 9.83 -5.57 17.48
N VAL A 118 9.30 -4.62 16.69
CA VAL A 118 8.34 -4.91 15.62
C VAL A 118 9.02 -5.69 14.51
N LEU A 119 10.21 -5.29 14.09
CA LEU A 119 10.98 -6.05 13.12
C LEU A 119 11.22 -7.50 13.57
N LYS A 120 11.57 -7.69 14.84
CA LYS A 120 11.77 -9.03 15.43
C LYS A 120 10.48 -9.88 15.43
N THR A 121 9.33 -9.27 15.62
CA THR A 121 8.03 -9.97 15.58
C THR A 121 7.73 -10.53 14.17
N TYR A 122 8.19 -9.85 13.13
CA TYR A 122 7.96 -10.26 11.75
C TYR A 122 9.18 -10.88 11.06
N GLN A 123 10.25 -11.21 11.79
CA GLN A 123 11.53 -11.67 11.22
C GLN A 123 11.41 -12.88 10.29
N ASP A 124 10.42 -13.77 10.52
CA ASP A 124 10.18 -14.95 9.67
C ASP A 124 9.43 -14.64 8.36
N ARG A 125 8.94 -13.40 8.21
CA ARG A 125 8.16 -12.94 7.05
C ARG A 125 8.81 -11.81 6.28
N VAL A 126 9.80 -11.17 6.89
CA VAL A 126 10.47 -9.98 6.38
C VAL A 126 11.96 -10.25 6.29
N ASP A 127 12.50 -10.15 5.09
CA ASP A 127 13.96 -10.15 4.92
C ASP A 127 14.51 -8.75 5.26
N SER A 128 15.14 -8.63 6.42
CA SER A 128 15.72 -7.37 6.86
C SER A 128 16.86 -6.87 5.96
N ALA A 129 17.51 -7.76 5.19
CA ALA A 129 18.56 -7.37 4.25
C ALA A 129 18.01 -6.57 3.05
N LEU A 130 16.71 -6.72 2.75
CA LEU A 130 16.04 -5.97 1.68
C LEU A 130 15.48 -4.63 2.16
N MET A 131 15.50 -4.37 3.46
CA MET A 131 14.92 -3.14 4.03
C MET A 131 15.83 -1.93 3.78
N PRO A 132 15.28 -0.80 3.36
CA PRO A 132 16.04 0.42 3.10
C PRO A 132 16.34 1.20 4.39
N ILE A 133 16.96 0.53 5.39
CA ILE A 133 17.20 1.07 6.74
C ILE A 133 18.01 2.38 6.69
N LYS A 134 18.98 2.49 5.79
CA LYS A 134 19.84 3.67 5.70
C LYS A 134 19.21 4.86 4.99
N THR A 135 18.31 4.58 4.06
CA THR A 135 17.77 5.62 3.14
C THR A 135 16.30 5.91 3.39
N GLY A 136 15.59 4.99 4.01
CA GLY A 136 14.15 5.03 4.07
C GLY A 136 13.48 4.91 2.68
N ARG A 137 12.17 5.05 2.67
CA ARG A 137 11.36 5.22 1.45
C ARG A 137 10.27 6.25 1.76
N PRO A 138 10.23 7.38 1.07
CA PRO A 138 9.17 8.35 1.27
C PRO A 138 7.83 7.82 0.78
N PRO A 139 6.72 8.33 1.34
CA PRO A 139 5.37 7.99 0.88
C PRO A 139 5.15 8.40 -0.58
N ARG A 140 4.21 7.73 -1.23
CA ARG A 140 3.82 8.02 -2.62
C ARG A 140 2.31 8.01 -2.78
N LEU A 141 1.84 8.75 -3.77
CA LEU A 141 0.55 8.54 -4.40
C LEU A 141 0.79 7.79 -5.69
N LEU A 142 0.05 6.72 -5.91
CA LEU A 142 0.17 5.84 -7.07
C LEU A 142 -1.11 5.92 -7.89
N ALA A 143 -0.96 5.96 -9.21
CA ALA A 143 -2.04 5.68 -10.17
C ALA A 143 -1.72 4.36 -10.85
N PHE A 144 -2.60 3.39 -10.69
CA PHE A 144 -2.49 2.05 -11.24
C PHE A 144 -3.52 1.84 -12.34
N GLU A 145 -3.08 1.62 -13.57
CA GLU A 145 -3.93 1.33 -14.70
C GLU A 145 -4.23 -0.17 -14.74
N ILE A 146 -5.48 -0.55 -14.56
CA ILE A 146 -5.88 -1.95 -14.38
C ILE A 146 -5.61 -2.79 -15.63
N ALA A 147 -5.91 -2.25 -16.82
CA ALA A 147 -5.78 -3.00 -18.06
C ALA A 147 -4.32 -3.37 -18.38
N THR A 148 -3.41 -2.43 -18.25
CA THR A 148 -1.99 -2.58 -18.63
C THR A 148 -1.10 -3.02 -17.47
N GLY A 149 -1.51 -2.72 -16.23
CA GLY A 149 -0.67 -2.84 -15.03
C GLY A 149 0.36 -1.72 -14.90
N ALA A 150 0.24 -0.64 -15.70
CA ALA A 150 1.13 0.51 -15.61
C ALA A 150 0.95 1.22 -14.28
N LEU A 151 2.07 1.67 -13.72
CA LEU A 151 2.10 2.42 -12.46
C LEU A 151 2.76 3.77 -12.70
N THR A 152 2.04 4.82 -12.33
CA THR A 152 2.57 6.19 -12.27
C THR A 152 2.58 6.63 -10.82
N SER A 153 3.65 7.30 -10.37
CA SER A 153 3.76 7.71 -8.99
C SER A 153 4.10 9.19 -8.82
N TYR A 154 3.54 9.78 -7.77
CA TYR A 154 3.94 11.06 -7.23
C TYR A 154 4.66 10.84 -5.90
N LEU A 155 5.91 11.29 -5.82
CA LEU A 155 6.72 11.20 -4.62
C LEU A 155 6.36 12.33 -3.65
N CYS A 156 5.94 11.96 -2.45
CA CYS A 156 5.67 12.94 -1.41
C CYS A 156 6.97 13.45 -0.77
N PRO A 157 7.01 14.70 -0.30
CA PRO A 157 8.16 15.23 0.42
C PRO A 157 8.48 14.39 1.66
N ARG A 158 9.75 14.32 2.03
CA ARG A 158 10.19 13.64 3.26
C ARG A 158 9.52 14.28 4.49
N GLY A 159 9.12 13.45 5.45
CA GLY A 159 8.42 13.89 6.66
C GLY A 159 6.91 14.08 6.47
N TRP A 160 6.39 13.81 5.28
CA TRP A 160 4.95 13.79 5.05
C TRP A 160 4.39 12.39 5.29
N SER A 161 3.15 12.33 5.74
CA SER A 161 2.34 11.11 5.79
C SER A 161 1.15 11.28 4.84
N VAL A 162 0.86 10.25 4.07
CA VAL A 162 -0.26 10.25 3.13
C VAL A 162 -1.31 9.29 3.67
N LEU A 163 -2.48 9.82 3.96
CA LEU A 163 -3.64 9.06 4.41
C LEU A 163 -4.59 8.76 3.24
N SER A 164 -5.81 8.33 3.55
CA SER A 164 -6.82 7.90 2.58
C SER A 164 -6.98 8.87 1.43
N PRO A 165 -6.70 8.46 0.18
CA PRO A 165 -6.91 9.31 -0.97
C PRO A 165 -8.41 9.56 -1.17
N THR A 166 -8.76 10.77 -1.60
CA THR A 166 -10.12 11.13 -1.96
C THR A 166 -10.11 11.76 -3.35
N PHE A 167 -11.00 11.31 -4.20
CA PHE A 167 -11.14 11.89 -5.52
C PHE A 167 -11.93 13.21 -5.45
N VAL A 168 -11.36 14.25 -6.03
CA VAL A 168 -12.01 15.54 -6.20
C VAL A 168 -12.11 15.83 -7.70
N PRO A 169 -13.32 15.85 -8.30
CA PRO A 169 -13.47 16.10 -9.71
C PRO A 169 -13.04 17.52 -10.06
N ARG A 170 -12.40 17.67 -11.22
CA ARG A 170 -12.02 19.00 -11.72
C ARG A 170 -13.28 19.80 -12.03
N ARG A 171 -13.34 21.05 -11.62
CA ARG A 171 -14.46 21.94 -11.91
C ARG A 171 -14.61 22.10 -13.44
N GLY A 172 -15.78 21.71 -13.98
CA GLY A 172 -16.06 21.77 -15.42
C GLY A 172 -15.46 20.61 -16.25
N GLY A 173 -14.94 19.57 -15.60
CA GLY A 173 -14.61 18.32 -16.27
C GLY A 173 -15.85 17.41 -16.35
N THR A 174 -16.13 16.88 -17.51
CA THR A 174 -17.01 15.72 -17.71
C THR A 174 -16.24 14.48 -17.31
#